data_8e65681109b86d858354ff3143d9849d
#
_entry.id   8e65681109b86d858354ff3143d9849d
#
_cell.length_a   1.000
_cell.length_b   1.000
_cell.length_c   1.000
_cell.angle_alpha   90.00
_cell.angle_beta   90.00
_cell.angle_gamma   90.00
#
_symmetry.space_group_name_H-M   'P 1'
#
loop_
_entity.id
_entity.type
_entity.pdbx_description
1 polymer ?
#
loop_
_entity_poly.entity_id
_entity_poly.type
_entity_poly.pdbx_seq_one_letter_code
_entity_poly.pdbx_strand_id
1 'polypeptide(L)'
;MGELAALATALCWVGSALFFSDAGARVGSLPVNLLRLLVGFVLLGALTTITRGAPLPLDANAHTWAWLSLSGLVGFTFGDLCLFRAFVDLGPRLSTLVMSLAPPVAALCGFLFLGERLDAFDLVAMAITLGGVGIAVVSRPRITTPMPHRARGLGLAVLGAIGQGVGLVLSKHGMGDYDAFASTQIRVIAGTLGFVVVFTFARTWPRVRAATRDRVAMRSMTLGAIAGPFLGVSLSLLAVRHTETGVAAAIMATTPVLILPFAVLVKKERVPLGGYFGALVAIVGVALLMTR
;
A
#
# COMPACT_ATOMS: atom_id res chain seq x y z
N MET A 1 0.38 2.26 20.28
CA MET A 1 -0.88 1.96 19.53
C MET A 1 -0.66 2.12 18.03
N GLY A 2 -0.03 3.21 17.58
CA GLY A 2 0.23 3.47 16.16
C GLY A 2 1.10 2.42 15.50
N GLU A 3 2.19 2.04 16.15
CA GLU A 3 3.16 1.05 15.68
C GLU A 3 2.52 -0.35 15.53
N LEU A 4 1.66 -0.73 16.49
CA LEU A 4 0.89 -1.98 16.41
C LEU A 4 -0.08 -1.97 15.23
N ALA A 5 -0.76 -0.85 14.99
CA ALA A 5 -1.64 -0.68 13.83
C ALA A 5 -0.84 -0.72 12.53
N ALA A 6 0.37 -0.15 12.48
CA ALA A 6 1.27 -0.23 11.34
C ALA A 6 1.73 -1.67 11.05
N LEU A 7 2.07 -2.44 12.10
CA LEU A 7 2.43 -3.85 11.96
C LEU A 7 1.24 -4.71 11.49
N ALA A 8 0.05 -4.48 12.07
CA ALA A 8 -1.18 -5.12 11.61
C ALA A 8 -1.49 -4.79 10.14
N THR A 9 -1.26 -3.55 9.72
CA THR A 9 -1.35 -3.13 8.32
C THR A 9 -0.40 -3.94 7.44
N ALA A 10 0.87 -4.08 7.85
CA ALA A 10 1.87 -4.84 7.09
C ALA A 10 1.45 -6.31 6.91
N LEU A 11 0.90 -6.95 7.96
CA LEU A 11 0.35 -8.30 7.89
C LEU A 11 -0.86 -8.40 6.96
N CYS A 12 -1.78 -7.43 7.02
CA CYS A 12 -2.91 -7.33 6.09
C CYS A 12 -2.42 -7.21 4.64
N TRP A 13 -1.38 -6.41 4.39
CA TRP A 13 -0.81 -6.26 3.05
C TRP A 13 -0.10 -7.52 2.54
N VAL A 14 0.44 -8.37 3.41
CA VAL A 14 0.91 -9.70 3.01
C VAL A 14 -0.24 -10.52 2.41
N GLY A 15 -1.37 -10.62 3.11
CA GLY A 15 -2.56 -11.32 2.60
C GLY A 15 -3.07 -10.71 1.30
N SER A 16 -3.20 -9.39 1.28
CA SER A 16 -3.61 -8.63 0.11
C SER A 16 -2.70 -8.89 -1.11
N ALA A 17 -1.37 -8.84 -0.92
CA ALA A 17 -0.40 -9.07 -1.98
C ALA A 17 -0.50 -10.47 -2.59
N LEU A 18 -0.70 -11.50 -1.75
CA LEU A 18 -0.87 -12.89 -2.20
C LEU A 18 -2.14 -13.03 -3.07
N PHE A 19 -3.28 -12.56 -2.58
CA PHE A 19 -4.54 -12.67 -3.30
C PHE A 19 -4.59 -11.82 -4.56
N PHE A 20 -4.04 -10.59 -4.54
CA PHE A 20 -3.98 -9.75 -5.74
C PHE A 20 -2.97 -10.25 -6.77
N SER A 21 -1.91 -10.93 -6.35
CA SER A 21 -1.00 -11.62 -7.27
C SER A 21 -1.74 -12.72 -8.05
N ASP A 22 -2.53 -13.55 -7.36
CA ASP A 22 -3.32 -14.61 -8.00
C ASP A 22 -4.39 -14.04 -8.94
N ALA A 23 -5.14 -13.03 -8.50
CA ALA A 23 -6.13 -12.37 -9.34
C ALA A 23 -5.48 -11.68 -10.55
N GLY A 24 -4.37 -10.96 -10.33
CA GLY A 24 -3.64 -10.24 -11.37
C GLY A 24 -3.04 -11.15 -12.45
N ALA A 25 -2.58 -12.35 -12.09
CA ALA A 25 -2.10 -13.36 -13.03
C ALA A 25 -3.20 -13.84 -13.98
N ARG A 26 -4.46 -13.84 -13.54
CA ARG A 26 -5.62 -14.30 -14.32
C ARG A 26 -6.23 -13.21 -15.18
N VAL A 27 -6.45 -12.03 -14.62
CA VAL A 27 -7.26 -10.97 -15.25
C VAL A 27 -6.49 -9.68 -15.54
N GLY A 28 -5.21 -9.65 -15.19
CA GLY A 28 -4.35 -8.47 -15.31
C GLY A 28 -4.49 -7.50 -14.13
N SER A 29 -3.44 -6.70 -13.91
CA SER A 29 -3.33 -5.81 -12.75
C SER A 29 -4.29 -4.62 -12.79
N LEU A 30 -4.58 -4.06 -13.98
CA LEU A 30 -5.46 -2.90 -14.10
C LEU A 30 -6.89 -3.17 -13.64
N PRO A 31 -7.61 -4.23 -14.11
CA PRO A 31 -8.94 -4.55 -13.58
C PRO A 31 -8.94 -4.82 -12.07
N VAL A 32 -7.88 -5.45 -11.54
CA VAL A 32 -7.75 -5.69 -10.10
C VAL A 32 -7.77 -4.39 -9.33
N ASN A 33 -7.10 -3.34 -9.80
CA ASN A 33 -7.05 -2.05 -9.10
C ASN A 33 -8.42 -1.37 -8.96
N LEU A 34 -9.24 -1.38 -10.00
CA LEU A 34 -10.59 -0.83 -9.92
C LEU A 34 -11.49 -1.70 -9.05
N LEU A 35 -11.52 -3.01 -9.32
CA LEU A 35 -12.45 -3.93 -8.65
C LEU A 35 -12.15 -4.08 -7.16
N ARG A 36 -10.88 -4.06 -6.73
CA ARG A 36 -10.53 -4.10 -5.30
C ARG A 36 -11.05 -2.87 -4.54
N LEU A 37 -11.04 -1.69 -5.18
CA LEU A 37 -11.57 -0.48 -4.56
C LEU A 37 -13.09 -0.52 -4.49
N LEU A 38 -13.78 -1.04 -5.53
CA LEU A 38 -15.23 -1.23 -5.50
C LEU A 38 -15.66 -2.20 -4.39
N VAL A 39 -14.97 -3.33 -4.23
CA VAL A 39 -15.23 -4.25 -3.12
C VAL A 39 -14.94 -3.58 -1.78
N GLY A 40 -13.82 -2.87 -1.65
CA GLY A 40 -13.49 -2.10 -0.46
C GLY A 40 -14.54 -1.04 -0.12
N PHE A 41 -15.06 -0.34 -1.12
CA PHE A 41 -16.16 0.62 -0.95
C PHE A 41 -17.42 -0.02 -0.36
N VAL A 42 -17.83 -1.17 -0.87
CA VAL A 42 -19.01 -1.89 -0.36
C VAL A 42 -18.79 -2.35 1.08
N LEU A 43 -17.61 -2.91 1.39
CA LEU A 43 -17.28 -3.37 2.74
C LEU A 43 -17.20 -2.22 3.75
N LEU A 44 -16.58 -1.10 3.37
CA LEU A 44 -16.51 0.10 4.19
C LEU A 44 -17.92 0.69 4.41
N GLY A 45 -18.74 0.77 3.35
CA GLY A 45 -20.12 1.23 3.46
C GLY A 45 -20.96 0.35 4.39
N ALA A 46 -20.81 -0.96 4.33
CA ALA A 46 -21.48 -1.88 5.25
C ALA A 46 -21.01 -1.65 6.70
N LEU A 47 -19.70 -1.52 6.94
CA LEU A 47 -19.16 -1.26 8.26
C LEU A 47 -19.64 0.09 8.82
N THR A 48 -19.54 1.18 8.03
CA THR A 48 -19.97 2.51 8.46
C THR A 48 -21.48 2.58 8.71
N THR A 49 -22.28 1.81 7.98
CA THR A 49 -23.71 1.67 8.27
C THR A 49 -23.94 1.04 9.64
N ILE A 50 -23.20 -0.01 9.99
CA ILE A 50 -23.34 -0.70 11.29
C ILE A 50 -22.82 0.17 12.43
N THR A 51 -21.68 0.82 12.26
CA THR A 51 -20.98 1.53 13.34
C THR A 51 -21.43 2.99 13.51
N ARG A 52 -21.91 3.63 12.44
CA ARG A 52 -22.22 5.05 12.40
C ARG A 52 -23.66 5.35 11.96
N GLY A 53 -24.42 4.32 11.56
CA GLY A 53 -25.81 4.48 11.09
C GLY A 53 -25.95 5.07 9.69
N ALA A 54 -24.84 5.29 8.95
CA ALA A 54 -24.86 5.86 7.60
C ALA A 54 -23.88 5.13 6.69
N PRO A 55 -24.29 4.78 5.43
CA PRO A 55 -23.42 4.05 4.50
C PRO A 55 -22.33 4.91 3.86
N LEU A 56 -22.43 6.22 3.96
CA LEU A 56 -21.50 7.19 3.39
C LEU A 56 -21.08 8.22 4.45
N PRO A 57 -19.84 8.72 4.41
CA PRO A 57 -19.29 9.66 5.37
C PRO A 57 -19.71 11.11 5.04
N LEU A 58 -21.02 11.35 4.93
CA LEU A 58 -21.57 12.66 4.55
C LEU A 58 -21.46 13.72 5.67
N ASP A 59 -21.19 13.29 6.89
CA ASP A 59 -20.92 14.12 8.06
C ASP A 59 -19.51 14.70 8.10
N ALA A 60 -18.60 14.24 7.21
CA ALA A 60 -17.27 14.80 7.08
C ALA A 60 -17.34 16.24 6.51
N ASN A 61 -16.54 17.14 7.07
CA ASN A 61 -16.46 18.51 6.61
C ASN A 61 -15.74 18.63 5.24
N ALA A 62 -15.81 19.81 4.61
CA ALA A 62 -15.22 20.06 3.30
C ALA A 62 -13.69 19.89 3.29
N HIS A 63 -13.00 20.23 4.39
CA HIS A 63 -11.55 20.03 4.53
C HIS A 63 -11.19 18.55 4.44
N THR A 64 -11.87 17.72 5.24
CA THR A 64 -11.69 16.25 5.27
C THR A 64 -11.96 15.63 3.90
N TRP A 65 -13.07 16.02 3.25
CA TRP A 65 -13.38 15.55 1.89
C TRP A 65 -12.30 15.95 0.87
N ALA A 66 -11.87 17.21 0.88
CA ALA A 66 -10.88 17.71 -0.10
C ALA A 66 -9.54 16.96 0.04
N TRP A 67 -8.98 16.90 1.24
CA TRP A 67 -7.66 16.30 1.46
C TRP A 67 -7.66 14.77 1.34
N LEU A 68 -8.70 14.09 1.84
CA LEU A 68 -8.80 12.64 1.68
C LEU A 68 -9.08 12.24 0.23
N SER A 69 -9.86 13.03 -0.52
CA SER A 69 -10.05 12.80 -1.96
C SER A 69 -8.73 13.00 -2.72
N LEU A 70 -8.00 14.07 -2.44
CA LEU A 70 -6.68 14.29 -3.02
C LEU A 70 -5.73 13.14 -2.69
N SER A 71 -5.72 12.70 -1.43
CA SER A 71 -4.95 11.52 -1.00
C SER A 71 -5.32 10.25 -1.76
N GLY A 72 -6.61 10.00 -1.98
CA GLY A 72 -7.09 8.86 -2.75
C GLY A 72 -6.66 8.91 -4.23
N LEU A 73 -6.72 10.10 -4.85
CA LEU A 73 -6.24 10.30 -6.23
C LEU A 73 -4.72 10.14 -6.33
N VAL A 74 -3.96 10.73 -5.41
CA VAL A 74 -2.49 10.67 -5.41
C VAL A 74 -2.00 9.26 -5.06
N GLY A 75 -2.51 8.64 -4.00
CA GLY A 75 -2.06 7.32 -3.56
C GLY A 75 -2.61 6.20 -4.45
N PHE A 76 -3.94 6.07 -4.55
CA PHE A 76 -4.55 4.94 -5.25
C PHE A 76 -4.54 5.11 -6.77
N THR A 77 -4.92 6.29 -7.31
CA THR A 77 -4.97 6.41 -8.78
C THR A 77 -3.57 6.60 -9.36
N PHE A 78 -2.91 7.69 -9.02
CA PHE A 78 -1.59 8.01 -9.58
C PHE A 78 -0.50 7.05 -9.11
N GLY A 79 -0.38 6.83 -7.80
CA GLY A 79 0.66 5.97 -7.21
C GLY A 79 0.59 4.54 -7.71
N ASP A 80 -0.61 3.93 -7.70
CA ASP A 80 -0.76 2.55 -8.16
C ASP A 80 -0.60 2.42 -9.68
N LEU A 81 -1.07 3.37 -10.49
CA LEU A 81 -0.83 3.35 -11.94
C LEU A 81 0.67 3.35 -12.27
N CYS A 82 1.42 4.23 -11.60
CA CYS A 82 2.88 4.30 -11.76
C CYS A 82 3.54 2.98 -11.31
N LEU A 83 3.18 2.46 -10.13
CA LEU A 83 3.73 1.24 -9.59
C LEU A 83 3.45 0.01 -10.46
N PHE A 84 2.20 -0.16 -10.90
CA PHE A 84 1.85 -1.31 -11.73
C PHE A 84 2.52 -1.25 -13.11
N ARG A 85 2.70 -0.07 -13.67
CA ARG A 85 3.49 0.07 -14.89
C ARG A 85 4.97 -0.22 -14.64
N ALA A 86 5.51 0.22 -13.51
CA ALA A 86 6.88 -0.12 -13.11
C ALA A 86 7.07 -1.65 -12.95
N PHE A 87 6.08 -2.38 -12.43
CA PHE A 87 6.14 -3.85 -12.38
C PHE A 87 6.30 -4.49 -13.75
N VAL A 88 5.66 -3.94 -14.78
CA VAL A 88 5.78 -4.42 -16.16
C VAL A 88 7.16 -4.10 -16.74
N ASP A 89 7.68 -2.90 -16.49
CA ASP A 89 8.91 -2.40 -17.11
C ASP A 89 10.20 -2.86 -16.39
N LEU A 90 10.16 -3.04 -15.05
CA LEU A 90 11.31 -3.42 -14.19
C LEU A 90 11.19 -4.81 -13.58
N GLY A 91 9.99 -5.36 -13.59
CA GLY A 91 9.68 -6.52 -12.76
C GLY A 91 9.44 -6.18 -11.28
N PRO A 92 8.80 -7.10 -10.54
CA PRO A 92 8.33 -6.83 -9.18
C PRO A 92 9.47 -6.58 -8.19
N ARG A 93 10.64 -7.22 -8.37
CA ARG A 93 11.78 -7.12 -7.45
C ARG A 93 12.34 -5.69 -7.37
N LEU A 94 12.70 -5.09 -8.52
CA LEU A 94 13.26 -3.74 -8.54
C LEU A 94 12.21 -2.70 -8.18
N SER A 95 10.97 -2.88 -8.62
CA SER A 95 9.89 -1.95 -8.29
C SER A 95 9.61 -1.92 -6.79
N THR A 96 9.57 -3.08 -6.10
CA THR A 96 9.39 -3.14 -4.64
C THR A 96 10.59 -2.58 -3.88
N LEU A 97 11.82 -2.73 -4.40
CA LEU A 97 13.00 -2.10 -3.82
C LEU A 97 12.90 -0.58 -3.89
N VAL A 98 12.51 -0.03 -5.05
CA VAL A 98 12.33 1.42 -5.21
C VAL A 98 11.16 1.93 -4.34
N MET A 99 10.12 1.13 -4.14
CA MET A 99 9.03 1.47 -3.23
C MET A 99 9.46 1.64 -1.75
N SER A 100 10.63 1.12 -1.36
CA SER A 100 11.23 1.42 -0.05
C SER A 100 11.62 2.91 0.13
N LEU A 101 11.49 3.73 -0.91
CA LEU A 101 11.59 5.18 -0.82
C LEU A 101 10.30 5.84 -0.27
N ALA A 102 9.17 5.13 -0.23
CA ALA A 102 7.92 5.71 0.27
C ALA A 102 8.02 6.17 1.74
N PRO A 103 8.61 5.43 2.70
CA PRO A 103 8.81 5.91 4.06
C PRO A 103 9.68 7.18 4.18
N PRO A 104 10.87 7.29 3.55
CA PRO A 104 11.62 8.54 3.52
C PRO A 104 10.82 9.72 2.95
N VAL A 105 10.03 9.50 1.89
CA VAL A 105 9.15 10.53 1.34
C VAL A 105 8.07 10.92 2.34
N ALA A 106 7.44 9.94 3.01
CA ALA A 106 6.44 10.19 4.03
C ALA A 106 7.03 10.95 5.22
N ALA A 107 8.24 10.58 5.68
CA ALA A 107 8.94 11.26 6.75
C ALA A 107 9.27 12.72 6.39
N LEU A 108 9.82 12.95 5.19
CA LEU A 108 10.14 14.30 4.72
C LEU A 108 8.87 15.16 4.58
N CYS A 109 7.81 14.63 3.98
CA CYS A 109 6.55 15.35 3.85
C CYS A 109 5.87 15.56 5.21
N GLY A 110 5.93 14.60 6.12
CA GLY A 110 5.44 14.75 7.50
C GLY A 110 6.16 15.87 8.25
N PHE A 111 7.49 15.94 8.13
CA PHE A 111 8.26 17.05 8.67
C PHE A 111 7.86 18.40 8.05
N LEU A 112 7.78 18.50 6.73
CA LEU A 112 7.54 19.76 6.02
C LEU A 112 6.09 20.28 6.17
N PHE A 113 5.10 19.39 6.16
CA PHE A 113 3.68 19.79 6.08
C PHE A 113 2.91 19.57 7.38
N LEU A 114 3.34 18.63 8.23
CA LEU A 114 2.66 18.31 9.49
C LEU A 114 3.45 18.76 10.72
N GLY A 115 4.70 19.24 10.53
CA GLY A 115 5.58 19.62 11.62
C GLY A 115 6.05 18.41 12.46
N GLU A 116 5.96 17.18 11.92
CA GLU A 116 6.44 15.97 12.58
C GLU A 116 7.97 16.05 12.78
N ARG A 117 8.43 15.64 13.94
CA ARG A 117 9.86 15.62 14.25
C ARG A 117 10.26 14.19 14.57
N LEU A 118 11.19 13.67 13.79
CA LEU A 118 11.84 12.40 14.03
C LEU A 118 13.16 12.68 14.76
N ASP A 119 13.40 11.99 15.86
CA ASP A 119 14.67 12.08 16.53
C ASP A 119 15.76 11.20 15.84
N ALA A 120 17.00 11.26 16.33
CA ALA A 120 18.09 10.48 15.74
C ALA A 120 17.86 8.98 15.90
N PHE A 121 17.19 8.54 16.96
CA PHE A 121 16.87 7.13 17.21
C PHE A 121 15.85 6.64 16.16
N ASP A 122 14.80 7.41 15.89
CA ASP A 122 13.80 7.10 14.86
C ASP A 122 14.46 6.93 13.49
N LEU A 123 15.33 7.89 13.11
CA LEU A 123 16.02 7.85 11.82
C LEU A 123 16.93 6.62 11.68
N VAL A 124 17.65 6.27 12.73
CA VAL A 124 18.52 5.08 12.75
C VAL A 124 17.67 3.80 12.67
N ALA A 125 16.62 3.69 13.47
CA ALA A 125 15.73 2.52 13.47
C ALA A 125 15.02 2.35 12.12
N MET A 126 14.57 3.45 11.50
CA MET A 126 14.02 3.44 10.13
C MET A 126 15.07 2.99 9.11
N ALA A 127 16.30 3.50 9.19
CA ALA A 127 17.40 3.11 8.29
C ALA A 127 17.74 1.62 8.42
N ILE A 128 17.78 1.07 9.64
CA ILE A 128 17.96 -0.36 9.90
C ILE A 128 16.81 -1.17 9.29
N THR A 129 15.55 -0.75 9.51
CA THR A 129 14.37 -1.42 8.96
C THR A 129 14.41 -1.48 7.44
N LEU A 130 14.60 -0.32 6.79
CA LEU A 130 14.61 -0.21 5.34
C LEU A 130 15.84 -0.88 4.71
N GLY A 131 16.99 -0.82 5.37
CA GLY A 131 18.21 -1.54 4.99
C GLY A 131 17.98 -3.06 5.00
N GLY A 132 17.36 -3.58 6.05
CA GLY A 132 16.98 -4.99 6.17
C GLY A 132 16.02 -5.42 5.06
N VAL A 133 14.97 -4.63 4.79
CA VAL A 133 14.04 -4.86 3.68
C VAL A 133 14.77 -4.86 2.33
N GLY A 134 15.67 -3.89 2.11
CA GLY A 134 16.48 -3.79 0.92
C GLY A 134 17.35 -5.04 0.69
N ILE A 135 18.06 -5.50 1.73
CA ILE A 135 18.87 -6.73 1.70
C ILE A 135 17.98 -7.95 1.37
N ALA A 136 16.83 -8.10 2.05
CA ALA A 136 15.92 -9.22 1.81
C ALA A 136 15.39 -9.25 0.37
N VAL A 137 15.03 -8.09 -0.20
CA VAL A 137 14.54 -7.98 -1.57
C VAL A 137 15.65 -8.23 -2.59
N VAL A 138 16.85 -7.66 -2.38
CA VAL A 138 17.99 -7.84 -3.31
C VAL A 138 18.54 -9.26 -3.28
N SER A 139 18.46 -9.96 -2.17
CA SER A 139 18.92 -11.34 -2.04
C SER A 139 18.04 -12.36 -2.79
N ARG A 140 16.81 -12.03 -3.19
CA ARG A 140 15.97 -12.96 -3.95
C ARG A 140 16.62 -13.32 -5.30
N PRO A 141 16.44 -14.58 -5.81
CA PRO A 141 16.98 -14.97 -7.11
C PRO A 141 16.56 -14.00 -8.22
N ARG A 142 17.49 -13.71 -9.13
CA ARG A 142 17.19 -12.89 -10.30
C ARG A 142 16.28 -13.67 -11.24
N ILE A 143 15.03 -13.23 -11.39
CA ILE A 143 14.23 -13.65 -12.53
C ILE A 143 14.77 -12.83 -13.72
N THR A 144 15.34 -13.51 -14.71
CA THR A 144 15.88 -12.90 -15.94
C THR A 144 14.72 -12.53 -16.87
N THR A 145 13.92 -11.54 -16.49
CA THR A 145 12.95 -10.94 -17.39
C THR A 145 13.64 -9.83 -18.20
N PRO A 146 13.42 -9.78 -19.53
CA PRO A 146 13.87 -8.64 -20.32
C PRO A 146 13.30 -7.34 -19.75
N MET A 147 14.13 -6.31 -19.62
CA MET A 147 13.72 -4.98 -19.10
C MET A 147 13.81 -3.96 -20.23
N PRO A 148 12.91 -3.98 -21.22
CA PRO A 148 13.02 -3.17 -22.44
C PRO A 148 12.96 -1.66 -22.15
N HIS A 149 12.38 -1.24 -21.04
CA HIS A 149 12.19 0.17 -20.69
C HIS A 149 12.67 0.51 -19.28
N ARG A 150 13.88 0.08 -18.93
CA ARG A 150 14.42 0.20 -17.56
C ARG A 150 14.38 1.62 -16.97
N ALA A 151 14.80 2.64 -17.74
CA ALA A 151 14.80 4.03 -17.27
C ALA A 151 13.39 4.54 -16.97
N ARG A 152 12.43 4.26 -17.88
CA ARG A 152 11.02 4.60 -17.67
C ARG A 152 10.44 3.89 -16.45
N GLY A 153 10.71 2.61 -16.32
CA GLY A 153 10.24 1.82 -15.20
C GLY A 153 10.79 2.32 -13.86
N LEU A 154 12.07 2.73 -13.82
CA LEU A 154 12.67 3.32 -12.63
C LEU A 154 11.98 4.65 -12.25
N GLY A 155 11.79 5.55 -13.21
CA GLY A 155 11.07 6.81 -12.99
C GLY A 155 9.65 6.58 -12.49
N LEU A 156 8.91 5.61 -13.05
CA LEU A 156 7.57 5.26 -12.62
C LEU A 156 7.54 4.64 -11.21
N ALA A 157 8.53 3.81 -10.85
CA ALA A 157 8.63 3.26 -9.50
C ALA A 157 8.89 4.35 -8.45
N VAL A 158 9.74 5.34 -8.77
CA VAL A 158 9.99 6.51 -7.91
C VAL A 158 8.72 7.34 -7.77
N LEU A 159 8.02 7.64 -8.87
CA LEU A 159 6.74 8.36 -8.84
C LEU A 159 5.68 7.59 -8.03
N GLY A 160 5.64 6.26 -8.13
CA GLY A 160 4.78 5.42 -7.32
C GLY A 160 5.09 5.54 -5.82
N ALA A 161 6.38 5.49 -5.45
CA ALA A 161 6.82 5.66 -4.06
C ALA A 161 6.46 7.06 -3.51
N ILE A 162 6.67 8.10 -4.32
CA ILE A 162 6.27 9.47 -3.98
C ILE A 162 4.73 9.54 -3.79
N GLY A 163 3.96 8.97 -4.72
CA GLY A 163 2.50 8.95 -4.63
C GLY A 163 2.00 8.26 -3.36
N GLN A 164 2.61 7.14 -2.97
CA GLN A 164 2.25 6.43 -1.73
C GLN A 164 2.63 7.24 -0.47
N GLY A 165 3.86 7.77 -0.40
CA GLY A 165 4.33 8.55 0.75
C GLY A 165 3.51 9.85 0.93
N VAL A 166 3.36 10.62 -0.14
CA VAL A 166 2.54 11.85 -0.14
C VAL A 166 1.08 11.54 0.17
N GLY A 167 0.51 10.48 -0.44
CA GLY A 167 -0.87 10.06 -0.18
C GLY A 167 -1.12 9.74 1.29
N LEU A 168 -0.15 9.14 1.98
CA LEU A 168 -0.26 8.84 3.41
C LEU A 168 -0.26 10.12 4.26
N VAL A 169 0.63 11.08 3.97
CA VAL A 169 0.70 12.38 4.65
C VAL A 169 -0.58 13.20 4.44
N LEU A 170 -1.07 13.27 3.20
CA LEU A 170 -2.34 13.92 2.89
C LEU A 170 -3.52 13.28 3.64
N SER A 171 -3.47 11.96 3.84
CA SER A 171 -4.48 11.25 4.64
C SER A 171 -4.47 11.70 6.09
N LYS A 172 -3.30 11.76 6.70
CA LYS A 172 -3.14 12.21 8.10
C LYS A 172 -3.65 13.64 8.26
N HIS A 173 -3.24 14.52 7.35
CA HIS A 173 -3.66 15.92 7.36
C HIS A 173 -5.18 16.09 7.23
N GLY A 174 -5.78 15.38 6.27
CA GLY A 174 -7.22 15.50 6.00
C GLY A 174 -8.11 14.79 7.01
N MET A 175 -7.61 13.72 7.62
CA MET A 175 -8.38 12.93 8.57
C MET A 175 -8.53 13.66 9.91
N GLY A 176 -7.47 14.28 10.45
CA GLY A 176 -7.50 14.84 11.80
C GLY A 176 -8.03 13.81 12.82
N ASP A 177 -9.09 14.18 13.53
CA ASP A 177 -9.78 13.30 14.49
C ASP A 177 -10.94 12.49 13.88
N TYR A 178 -11.18 12.63 12.57
CA TYR A 178 -12.24 11.89 11.91
C TYR A 178 -11.97 10.39 11.88
N ASP A 179 -13.02 9.57 11.84
CA ASP A 179 -12.90 8.11 11.88
C ASP A 179 -12.04 7.54 10.75
N ALA A 180 -11.12 6.61 11.07
CA ALA A 180 -10.16 6.07 10.11
C ALA A 180 -10.81 5.23 9.00
N PHE A 181 -11.89 4.50 9.31
CA PHE A 181 -12.60 3.69 8.30
C PHE A 181 -13.43 4.59 7.37
N ALA A 182 -14.12 5.58 7.93
CA ALA A 182 -14.84 6.58 7.13
C ALA A 182 -13.88 7.43 6.28
N SER A 183 -12.71 7.79 6.81
CA SER A 183 -11.63 8.44 6.06
C SER A 183 -11.12 7.59 4.90
N THR A 184 -10.93 6.29 5.15
CA THR A 184 -10.57 5.31 4.10
C THR A 184 -11.64 5.24 3.02
N GLN A 185 -12.92 5.30 3.41
CA GLN A 185 -14.02 5.27 2.45
C GLN A 185 -13.99 6.47 1.50
N ILE A 186 -13.73 7.69 2.00
CA ILE A 186 -13.56 8.88 1.15
C ILE A 186 -12.42 8.68 0.14
N ARG A 187 -11.27 8.19 0.61
CA ARG A 187 -10.12 7.89 -0.25
C ARG A 187 -10.45 6.85 -1.33
N VAL A 188 -11.18 5.80 -0.95
CA VAL A 188 -11.60 4.73 -1.86
C VAL A 188 -12.59 5.27 -2.91
N ILE A 189 -13.52 6.14 -2.53
CA ILE A 189 -14.43 6.81 -3.47
C ILE A 189 -13.64 7.60 -4.50
N ALA A 190 -12.73 8.48 -4.06
CA ALA A 190 -11.94 9.31 -4.94
C ALA A 190 -11.01 8.48 -5.85
N GLY A 191 -10.33 7.47 -5.30
CA GLY A 191 -9.49 6.56 -6.07
C GLY A 191 -10.29 5.75 -7.11
N THR A 192 -11.49 5.29 -6.75
CA THR A 192 -12.40 4.61 -7.68
C THR A 192 -12.81 5.53 -8.82
N LEU A 193 -13.19 6.77 -8.53
CA LEU A 193 -13.54 7.76 -9.56
C LEU A 193 -12.34 8.05 -10.47
N GLY A 194 -11.14 8.19 -9.91
CA GLY A 194 -9.91 8.33 -10.68
C GLY A 194 -9.68 7.16 -11.65
N PHE A 195 -9.86 5.93 -11.20
CA PHE A 195 -9.76 4.76 -12.08
C PHE A 195 -10.88 4.70 -13.12
N VAL A 196 -12.12 5.09 -12.76
CA VAL A 196 -13.22 5.21 -13.74
C VAL A 196 -12.83 6.15 -14.88
N VAL A 197 -12.27 7.30 -14.55
CA VAL A 197 -11.76 8.27 -15.55
C VAL A 197 -10.68 7.61 -16.42
N VAL A 198 -9.66 6.98 -15.81
CA VAL A 198 -8.57 6.29 -16.53
C VAL A 198 -9.11 5.21 -17.47
N PHE A 199 -10.02 4.34 -16.99
CA PHE A 199 -10.60 3.26 -17.81
C PHE A 199 -11.44 3.78 -18.96
N THR A 200 -12.14 4.90 -18.75
CA THR A 200 -12.98 5.53 -19.78
C THR A 200 -12.10 6.13 -20.89
N PHE A 201 -11.08 6.92 -20.53
CA PHE A 201 -10.16 7.50 -21.52
C PHE A 201 -9.33 6.42 -22.23
N ALA A 202 -8.86 5.41 -21.50
CA ALA A 202 -8.10 4.29 -22.08
C ALA A 202 -8.98 3.28 -22.85
N ARG A 203 -10.31 3.41 -22.81
CA ARG A 203 -11.29 2.51 -23.45
C ARG A 203 -11.11 1.03 -23.06
N THR A 204 -10.71 0.77 -21.82
CA THR A 204 -10.36 -0.59 -21.35
C THR A 204 -11.47 -1.27 -20.53
N TRP A 205 -12.70 -0.77 -20.55
CA TRP A 205 -13.86 -1.37 -19.88
C TRP A 205 -14.13 -2.84 -20.25
N PRO A 206 -13.91 -3.32 -21.51
CA PRO A 206 -14.06 -4.73 -21.82
C PRO A 206 -13.20 -5.65 -20.94
N ARG A 207 -12.00 -5.21 -20.50
CA ARG A 207 -11.15 -5.98 -19.60
C ARG A 207 -11.75 -6.11 -18.20
N VAL A 208 -12.41 -5.07 -17.70
CA VAL A 208 -13.14 -5.12 -16.42
C VAL A 208 -14.29 -6.10 -16.50
N ARG A 209 -15.10 -6.04 -17.57
CA ARG A 209 -16.22 -6.99 -17.78
C ARG A 209 -15.74 -8.44 -17.91
N ALA A 210 -14.61 -8.67 -18.56
CA ALA A 210 -14.03 -10.01 -18.63
C ALA A 210 -13.57 -10.49 -17.24
N ALA A 211 -12.94 -9.60 -16.44
CA ALA A 211 -12.47 -9.92 -15.08
C ALA A 211 -13.62 -10.31 -14.15
N THR A 212 -14.77 -9.63 -14.21
CA THR A 212 -15.94 -9.97 -13.37
C THR A 212 -16.56 -11.33 -13.67
N ARG A 213 -16.26 -11.93 -14.84
CA ARG A 213 -16.73 -13.28 -15.21
C ARG A 213 -15.84 -14.40 -14.67
N ASP A 214 -14.59 -14.11 -14.30
CA ASP A 214 -13.69 -15.10 -13.70
C ASP A 214 -13.97 -15.21 -12.19
N ARG A 215 -14.74 -16.22 -11.81
CA ARG A 215 -15.13 -16.47 -10.41
C ARG A 215 -13.94 -16.67 -9.48
N VAL A 216 -12.87 -17.30 -9.95
CA VAL A 216 -11.67 -17.56 -9.14
C VAL A 216 -10.94 -16.24 -8.89
N ALA A 217 -10.73 -15.44 -9.93
CA ALA A 217 -10.14 -14.12 -9.81
C ALA A 217 -10.98 -13.21 -8.88
N MET A 218 -12.31 -13.21 -9.02
CA MET A 218 -13.20 -12.42 -8.15
C MET A 218 -13.13 -12.86 -6.69
N ARG A 219 -13.05 -14.17 -6.42
CA ARG A 219 -12.86 -14.68 -5.03
C ARG A 219 -11.53 -14.19 -4.45
N SER A 220 -10.42 -14.37 -5.16
CA SER A 220 -9.10 -13.89 -4.72
C SER A 220 -9.12 -12.37 -4.53
N MET A 221 -9.75 -11.64 -5.44
CA MET A 221 -9.88 -10.19 -5.39
C MET A 221 -10.67 -9.72 -4.17
N THR A 222 -11.77 -10.39 -3.83
CA THR A 222 -12.59 -10.08 -2.64
C THR A 222 -11.79 -10.32 -1.37
N LEU A 223 -11.10 -11.46 -1.24
CA LEU A 223 -10.25 -11.76 -0.09
C LEU A 223 -9.09 -10.75 0.03
N GLY A 224 -8.48 -10.40 -1.12
CA GLY A 224 -7.45 -9.36 -1.17
C GLY A 224 -7.99 -7.98 -0.80
N ALA A 225 -9.23 -7.65 -1.16
CA ALA A 225 -9.85 -6.36 -0.82
C ALA A 225 -10.24 -6.27 0.66
N ILE A 226 -10.61 -7.39 1.29
CA ILE A 226 -10.81 -7.44 2.76
C ILE A 226 -9.49 -7.11 3.47
N ALA A 227 -8.41 -7.78 3.10
CA ALA A 227 -7.10 -7.56 3.70
C ALA A 227 -6.48 -6.20 3.31
N GLY A 228 -6.63 -5.75 2.07
CA GLY A 228 -6.03 -4.50 1.55
C GLY A 228 -6.85 -3.26 1.83
N PRO A 229 -7.69 -2.82 0.86
CA PRO A 229 -8.41 -1.55 0.97
C PRO A 229 -9.33 -1.45 2.18
N PHE A 230 -9.91 -2.55 2.66
CA PHE A 230 -10.81 -2.49 3.82
C PHE A 230 -10.03 -2.44 5.14
N LEU A 231 -9.29 -3.48 5.51
CA LEU A 231 -8.58 -3.52 6.79
C LEU A 231 -7.22 -2.80 6.71
N GLY A 232 -6.38 -3.15 5.74
CA GLY A 232 -5.01 -2.66 5.66
C GLY A 232 -4.94 -1.14 5.54
N VAL A 233 -5.72 -0.53 4.65
CA VAL A 233 -5.71 0.94 4.50
C VAL A 233 -6.32 1.63 5.72
N SER A 234 -7.39 1.09 6.29
CA SER A 234 -8.00 1.69 7.50
C SER A 234 -7.07 1.62 8.71
N LEU A 235 -6.38 0.48 8.89
CA LEU A 235 -5.35 0.35 9.93
C LEU A 235 -4.14 1.24 9.67
N SER A 236 -3.77 1.49 8.40
CA SER A 236 -2.69 2.42 8.07
C SER A 236 -3.03 3.86 8.46
N LEU A 237 -4.28 4.26 8.30
CA LEU A 237 -4.75 5.56 8.75
C LEU A 237 -4.79 5.63 10.29
N LEU A 238 -5.23 4.57 10.94
CA LEU A 238 -5.18 4.47 12.39
C LEU A 238 -3.71 4.54 12.90
N ALA A 239 -2.79 3.92 12.19
CA ALA A 239 -1.37 3.99 12.53
C ALA A 239 -0.85 5.43 12.49
N VAL A 240 -1.04 6.14 11.37
CA VAL A 240 -0.52 7.51 11.22
C VAL A 240 -1.27 8.53 12.09
N ARG A 241 -2.44 8.19 12.61
CA ARG A 241 -3.15 9.00 13.61
C ARG A 241 -2.41 9.01 14.95
N HIS A 242 -1.76 7.91 15.30
CA HIS A 242 -1.17 7.69 16.62
C HIS A 242 0.35 7.64 16.64
N THR A 243 1.01 7.76 15.47
CA THR A 243 2.48 7.85 15.37
C THR A 243 2.88 8.74 14.19
N GLU A 244 4.17 9.06 14.08
CA GLU A 244 4.68 9.85 12.96
C GLU A 244 4.57 9.06 11.65
N THR A 245 4.26 9.80 10.59
CA THR A 245 3.96 9.21 9.27
C THR A 245 5.15 8.41 8.72
N GLY A 246 6.37 8.90 8.94
CA GLY A 246 7.61 8.21 8.55
C GLY A 246 7.81 6.87 9.27
N VAL A 247 7.57 6.84 10.59
CA VAL A 247 7.68 5.63 11.42
C VAL A 247 6.64 4.60 11.00
N ALA A 248 5.37 5.01 10.89
CA ALA A 248 4.30 4.12 10.42
C ALA A 248 4.63 3.53 9.05
N ALA A 249 5.07 4.38 8.10
CA ALA A 249 5.43 3.95 6.75
C ALA A 249 6.62 2.97 6.75
N ALA A 250 7.63 3.17 7.61
CA ALA A 250 8.78 2.27 7.72
C ALA A 250 8.37 0.88 8.23
N ILE A 251 7.50 0.82 9.25
CA ILE A 251 6.97 -0.46 9.75
C ILE A 251 6.14 -1.15 8.66
N MET A 252 5.26 -0.44 7.99
CA MET A 252 4.44 -0.98 6.90
C MET A 252 5.28 -1.47 5.71
N ALA A 253 6.43 -0.85 5.44
CA ALA A 253 7.36 -1.26 4.38
C ALA A 253 8.03 -2.63 4.62
N THR A 254 7.85 -3.26 5.79
CA THR A 254 8.34 -4.61 6.08
C THR A 254 7.52 -5.73 5.44
N THR A 255 6.41 -5.40 4.78
CA THR A 255 5.56 -6.38 4.06
C THR A 255 6.36 -7.39 3.21
N PRO A 256 7.39 -7.01 2.41
CA PRO A 256 8.21 -7.96 1.66
C PRO A 256 8.99 -8.96 2.52
N VAL A 257 9.28 -8.60 3.76
CA VAL A 257 9.93 -9.46 4.75
C VAL A 257 8.91 -10.42 5.36
N LEU A 258 7.77 -9.89 5.77
CA LEU A 258 6.69 -10.68 6.38
C LEU A 258 6.07 -11.72 5.43
N ILE A 259 6.22 -11.55 4.11
CA ILE A 259 5.78 -12.53 3.12
C ILE A 259 6.72 -13.75 3.02
N LEU A 260 7.98 -13.66 3.50
CA LEU A 260 8.97 -14.74 3.37
C LEU A 260 8.52 -16.07 3.99
N PRO A 261 7.96 -16.13 5.21
CA PRO A 261 7.45 -17.38 5.77
C PRO A 261 6.42 -18.05 4.85
N PHE A 262 5.54 -17.27 4.23
CA PHE A 262 4.57 -17.78 3.26
C PHE A 262 5.22 -18.31 1.99
N ALA A 263 6.23 -17.62 1.47
CA ALA A 263 6.97 -18.05 0.29
C ALA A 263 7.66 -19.39 0.55
N VAL A 264 8.26 -19.59 1.74
CA VAL A 264 8.94 -20.82 2.14
C VAL A 264 7.96 -21.95 2.43
N LEU A 265 6.95 -21.71 3.28
CA LEU A 265 6.09 -22.77 3.80
C LEU A 265 5.01 -23.20 2.80
N VAL A 266 4.42 -22.24 2.06
CA VAL A 266 3.31 -22.51 1.15
C VAL A 266 3.79 -22.73 -0.28
N LYS A 267 4.65 -21.81 -0.79
CA LYS A 267 5.15 -21.91 -2.19
C LYS A 267 6.41 -22.76 -2.31
N LYS A 268 7.00 -23.24 -1.19
CA LYS A 268 8.25 -24.01 -1.13
C LYS A 268 9.41 -23.35 -1.87
N GLU A 269 9.41 -22.01 -1.90
CA GLU A 269 10.48 -21.23 -2.53
C GLU A 269 11.76 -21.34 -1.68
N ARG A 270 12.91 -21.45 -2.36
CA ARG A 270 14.22 -21.41 -1.70
C ARG A 270 14.62 -19.97 -1.48
N VAL A 271 14.66 -19.53 -0.23
CA VAL A 271 15.14 -18.20 0.16
C VAL A 271 16.64 -18.28 0.44
N PRO A 272 17.47 -17.46 -0.22
CA PRO A 272 18.92 -17.43 0.06
C PRO A 272 19.20 -16.85 1.45
N LEU A 273 20.37 -17.19 2.03
CA LEU A 273 20.79 -16.74 3.37
C LEU A 273 20.68 -15.23 3.56
N GLY A 274 21.03 -14.43 2.53
CA GLY A 274 20.87 -12.98 2.56
C GLY A 274 19.41 -12.53 2.75
N GLY A 275 18.44 -13.30 2.28
CA GLY A 275 17.01 -13.04 2.52
C GLY A 275 16.62 -13.17 3.98
N TYR A 276 17.11 -14.22 4.67
CA TYR A 276 16.90 -14.41 6.12
C TYR A 276 17.64 -13.35 6.94
N PHE A 277 18.89 -13.03 6.57
CA PHE A 277 19.65 -11.97 7.23
C PHE A 277 18.95 -10.61 7.12
N GLY A 278 18.52 -10.23 5.91
CA GLY A 278 17.78 -8.98 5.70
C GLY A 278 16.47 -8.96 6.49
N ALA A 279 15.76 -10.10 6.58
CA ALA A 279 14.56 -10.21 7.38
C ALA A 279 14.84 -9.98 8.87
N LEU A 280 15.90 -10.59 9.42
CA LEU A 280 16.31 -10.40 10.80
C LEU A 280 16.63 -8.92 11.09
N VAL A 281 17.43 -8.29 10.22
CA VAL A 281 17.78 -6.86 10.34
C VAL A 281 16.52 -5.98 10.33
N ALA A 282 15.57 -6.24 9.43
CA ALA A 282 14.32 -5.49 9.38
C ALA A 282 13.47 -5.66 10.65
N ILE A 283 13.40 -6.88 11.20
CA ILE A 283 12.67 -7.15 12.45
C ILE A 283 13.31 -6.41 13.63
N VAL A 284 14.64 -6.38 13.71
CA VAL A 284 15.34 -5.60 14.74
C VAL A 284 15.01 -4.12 14.62
N GLY A 285 15.03 -3.55 13.40
CA GLY A 285 14.66 -2.15 13.18
C GLY A 285 13.21 -1.85 13.59
N VAL A 286 12.25 -2.72 13.27
CA VAL A 286 10.85 -2.56 13.73
C VAL A 286 10.76 -2.66 15.25
N ALA A 287 11.45 -3.61 15.87
CA ALA A 287 11.48 -3.74 17.34
C ALA A 287 11.97 -2.45 17.99
N LEU A 288 13.04 -1.83 17.46
CA LEU A 288 13.52 -0.52 17.93
C LEU A 288 12.44 0.56 17.79
N LEU A 289 11.75 0.64 16.63
CA LEU A 289 10.65 1.61 16.44
C LEU A 289 9.46 1.39 17.39
N MET A 290 9.27 0.19 17.92
CA MET A 290 8.19 -0.14 18.85
C MET A 290 8.56 0.11 20.34
N THR A 291 9.83 0.38 20.64
CA THR A 291 10.32 0.67 22.01
C THR A 291 10.34 2.16 22.36
N ARG A 292 9.96 3.03 21.43
CA ARG A 292 9.91 4.49 21.63
C ARG A 292 8.72 4.95 22.50
#